data_ba44bcf8088b8f73d511f32c44067e1b
#
_entry.id   ba44bcf8088b8f73d511f32c44067e1b
#
_cell.length_a   1.000
_cell.length_b   1.000
_cell.length_c   1.000
_cell.angle_alpha   90.00
_cell.angle_beta   90.00
_cell.angle_gamma   90.00
#
_symmetry.space_group_name_H-M   'P 1'
#
loop_
_entity.id
_entity.type
_entity.pdbx_description
1 polymer ?
#
loop_
_entity_poly.entity_id
_entity_poly.type
_entity_poly.pdbx_seq_one_letter_code
_entity_poly.pdbx_strand_id
1 'polypeptide(L)'
;MGSERFMSKIVIQNVTKIFGKNHSAALKLVDQNISKEEILRKTGATVGVYNANLTVETGEIFVIMGLSGSGKSTLIRLLNRLIEPTSGEIFIDGENITKLNKKNLQSIRREKMSMVFQNFALFPQRTILENVEYGLEVKNVPKETRRLEAEKALQN
;
A
#
# COMPACT_ATOMS: atom_id res chain seq x y z
N MET A 1 26.81 19.82 16.26
CA MET A 1 26.54 18.72 15.33
C MET A 1 25.13 18.23 15.63
N GLY A 2 24.13 18.73 14.88
CA GLY A 2 22.74 18.35 15.05
C GLY A 2 22.55 16.93 14.56
N SER A 3 22.00 16.06 15.40
CA SER A 3 21.52 14.75 14.98
C SER A 3 20.37 14.98 13.98
N GLU A 4 20.62 14.78 12.68
CA GLU A 4 19.56 14.56 11.72
C GLU A 4 18.78 13.35 12.24
N ARG A 5 17.62 13.59 12.84
CA ARG A 5 16.62 12.56 13.09
C ARG A 5 16.18 12.09 11.69
N PHE A 6 16.69 10.96 11.26
CA PHE A 6 16.10 10.24 10.15
C PHE A 6 14.63 10.00 10.51
N MET A 7 13.75 10.77 9.90
CA MET A 7 12.31 10.59 10.11
C MET A 7 11.88 9.43 9.23
N SER A 8 11.51 8.34 9.88
CA SER A 8 11.00 7.14 9.18
C SER A 8 9.81 7.52 8.32
N LYS A 9 9.92 7.25 7.02
CA LYS A 9 8.89 7.57 6.03
C LYS A 9 7.69 6.62 6.14
N ILE A 10 7.99 5.33 6.31
CA ILE A 10 6.98 4.27 6.45
C ILE A 10 7.37 3.41 7.64
N VAL A 11 6.42 3.10 8.52
CA VAL A 11 6.59 2.13 9.59
C VAL A 11 5.41 1.16 9.59
N ILE A 12 5.72 -0.13 9.59
CA ILE A 12 4.74 -1.22 9.75
C ILE A 12 5.02 -1.91 11.08
N GLN A 13 3.98 -2.09 11.88
CA GLN A 13 4.07 -2.73 13.19
C GLN A 13 3.05 -3.87 13.31
N ASN A 14 3.56 -5.09 13.42
CA ASN A 14 2.79 -6.33 13.63
C ASN A 14 1.62 -6.51 12.64
N VAL A 15 1.80 -6.07 11.39
CA VAL A 15 0.73 -6.08 10.40
C VAL A 15 0.46 -7.50 9.93
N THR A 16 -0.78 -7.91 10.09
CA THR A 16 -1.29 -9.21 9.66
C THR A 16 -2.48 -9.01 8.72
N LYS A 17 -2.54 -9.81 7.65
CA LYS A 17 -3.70 -9.90 6.75
C LYS A 17 -4.12 -11.34 6.55
N ILE A 18 -5.34 -11.62 6.94
CA ILE A 18 -6.03 -12.88 6.69
C ILE A 18 -7.23 -12.61 5.80
N PHE A 19 -7.39 -13.37 4.73
CA PHE A 19 -8.55 -13.35 3.86
C PHE A 19 -9.51 -14.48 4.26
N GLY A 20 -10.82 -14.26 4.12
CA GLY A 20 -11.86 -15.23 4.52
C GLY A 20 -12.55 -14.85 5.82
N LYS A 21 -13.26 -15.79 6.46
CA LYS A 21 -14.12 -15.48 7.62
C LYS A 21 -13.51 -15.88 8.97
N ASN A 22 -12.78 -16.95 9.06
CA ASN A 22 -12.35 -17.55 10.35
C ASN A 22 -10.96 -17.04 10.79
N HIS A 23 -10.78 -15.72 10.95
CA HIS A 23 -9.49 -15.09 11.22
C HIS A 23 -8.84 -15.63 12.53
N SER A 24 -9.60 -15.74 13.61
CA SER A 24 -9.06 -16.21 14.90
C SER A 24 -8.63 -17.67 14.88
N ALA A 25 -9.35 -18.53 14.16
CA ALA A 25 -8.95 -19.91 13.98
C ALA A 25 -7.69 -20.04 13.12
N ALA A 26 -7.60 -19.24 12.05
CA ALA A 26 -6.43 -19.20 11.19
C ALA A 26 -5.17 -18.71 11.94
N LEU A 27 -5.29 -17.66 12.77
CA LEU A 27 -4.19 -17.15 13.60
C LEU A 27 -3.63 -18.23 14.54
N LYS A 28 -4.48 -18.96 15.24
CA LYS A 28 -4.05 -20.05 16.13
C LYS A 28 -3.25 -21.12 15.41
N LEU A 29 -3.62 -21.44 14.16
CA LEU A 29 -2.90 -22.42 13.36
C LEU A 29 -1.56 -21.86 12.82
N VAL A 30 -1.50 -20.56 12.50
CA VAL A 30 -0.24 -19.89 12.15
C VAL A 30 0.75 -19.95 13.29
N ASP A 31 0.30 -19.67 14.52
CA ASP A 31 1.13 -19.71 15.72
C ASP A 31 1.68 -21.12 16.01
N GLN A 32 1.00 -22.15 15.50
CA GLN A 32 1.43 -23.55 15.55
C GLN A 32 2.32 -23.97 14.37
N ASN A 33 2.75 -23.03 13.53
CA ASN A 33 3.55 -23.26 12.30
C ASN A 33 2.88 -24.22 11.30
N ILE A 34 1.55 -24.25 11.25
CA ILE A 34 0.80 -25.03 10.26
C ILE A 34 0.91 -24.38 8.88
N SER A 35 1.00 -25.18 7.83
CA SER A 35 1.14 -24.69 6.45
C SER A 35 -0.07 -23.88 5.99
N LYS A 36 0.16 -22.93 5.05
CA LYS A 36 -0.93 -22.10 4.48
C LYS A 36 -2.04 -22.94 3.83
N GLU A 37 -1.66 -24.02 3.17
CA GLU A 37 -2.58 -24.95 2.51
C GLU A 37 -3.48 -25.65 3.54
N GLU A 38 -2.89 -26.09 4.65
CA GLU A 38 -3.65 -26.75 5.70
C GLU A 38 -4.53 -25.79 6.50
N ILE A 39 -4.07 -24.56 6.73
CA ILE A 39 -4.88 -23.46 7.32
C ILE A 39 -6.10 -23.20 6.43
N LEU A 40 -5.90 -23.06 5.12
CA LEU A 40 -7.00 -22.86 4.16
C LEU A 40 -8.00 -24.03 4.23
N ARG A 41 -7.50 -25.27 4.21
CA ARG A 41 -8.35 -26.48 4.28
C ARG A 41 -9.18 -26.53 5.57
N LYS A 42 -8.58 -26.20 6.72
CA LYS A 42 -9.24 -26.31 8.04
C LYS A 42 -10.18 -25.14 8.33
N THR A 43 -9.87 -23.94 7.84
CA THR A 43 -10.56 -22.71 8.25
C THR A 43 -11.29 -22.00 7.12
N GLY A 44 -10.99 -22.33 5.86
CA GLY A 44 -11.44 -21.56 4.70
C GLY A 44 -10.81 -20.15 4.60
N ALA A 45 -9.78 -19.89 5.41
CA ALA A 45 -9.07 -18.59 5.43
C ALA A 45 -7.66 -18.74 4.84
N THR A 46 -7.18 -17.66 4.20
CA THR A 46 -5.84 -17.60 3.61
C THR A 46 -5.01 -16.52 4.31
N VAL A 47 -3.81 -16.90 4.76
CA VAL A 47 -2.86 -15.96 5.37
C VAL A 47 -2.08 -15.26 4.27
N GLY A 48 -2.37 -13.99 4.04
CA GLY A 48 -1.69 -13.16 3.05
C GLY A 48 -0.37 -12.58 3.57
N VAL A 49 -0.41 -11.99 4.77
CA VAL A 49 0.74 -11.44 5.50
C VAL A 49 0.57 -11.80 6.97
N TYR A 50 1.66 -12.14 7.65
CA TYR A 50 1.64 -12.44 9.07
C TYR A 50 2.76 -11.70 9.79
N ASN A 51 2.37 -10.94 10.83
CA ASN A 51 3.24 -10.23 11.76
C ASN A 51 4.39 -9.45 11.06
N ALA A 52 4.06 -8.74 9.98
CA ALA A 52 5.06 -7.98 9.24
C ALA A 52 5.49 -6.75 10.05
N ASN A 53 6.80 -6.56 10.13
CA ASN A 53 7.43 -5.41 10.75
C ASN A 53 8.51 -4.89 9.81
N LEU A 54 8.48 -3.61 9.47
CA LEU A 54 9.53 -2.95 8.69
C LEU A 54 9.49 -1.43 8.90
N THR A 55 10.61 -0.81 8.64
CA THR A 55 10.76 0.65 8.61
C THR A 55 11.45 1.02 7.32
N VAL A 56 10.98 2.08 6.65
CA VAL A 56 11.60 2.68 5.47
C VAL A 56 11.89 4.12 5.80
N GLU A 57 13.14 4.55 5.63
CA GLU A 57 13.57 5.90 5.90
C GLU A 57 13.27 6.85 4.72
N THR A 58 13.28 8.14 4.99
CA THR A 58 13.10 9.15 3.94
C THR A 58 14.24 9.06 2.92
N GLY A 59 13.90 8.99 1.63
CA GLY A 59 14.87 8.87 0.53
C GLY A 59 15.38 7.45 0.29
N GLU A 60 14.96 6.47 1.09
CA GLU A 60 15.37 5.07 0.93
C GLU A 60 14.64 4.39 -0.24
N ILE A 61 15.34 3.53 -0.97
CA ILE A 61 14.78 2.57 -1.92
C ILE A 61 14.70 1.22 -1.22
N PHE A 62 13.49 0.83 -0.82
CA PHE A 62 13.24 -0.44 -0.15
C PHE A 62 12.69 -1.48 -1.10
N VAL A 63 13.30 -2.65 -1.17
CA VAL A 63 12.93 -3.73 -2.10
C VAL A 63 12.33 -4.92 -1.36
N ILE A 64 11.13 -5.35 -1.77
CA ILE A 64 10.45 -6.54 -1.26
C ILE A 64 10.57 -7.67 -2.27
N MET A 65 11.32 -8.72 -1.92
CA MET A 65 11.55 -9.89 -2.76
C MET A 65 10.93 -11.16 -2.16
N GLY A 66 10.69 -12.15 -2.99
CA GLY A 66 10.16 -13.45 -2.58
C GLY A 66 9.44 -14.18 -3.73
N LEU A 67 9.10 -15.45 -3.53
CA LEU A 67 8.43 -16.30 -4.50
C LEU A 67 6.99 -15.80 -4.80
N SER A 68 6.39 -16.32 -5.87
CA SER A 68 4.97 -16.11 -6.16
C SER A 68 4.12 -16.58 -4.97
N GLY A 69 3.08 -15.83 -4.62
CA GLY A 69 2.22 -16.18 -3.48
C GLY A 69 2.78 -15.85 -2.10
N SER A 70 4.01 -15.32 -1.96
CA SER A 70 4.60 -14.98 -0.65
C SER A 70 3.95 -13.81 0.08
N GLY A 71 3.04 -13.06 -0.55
CA GLY A 71 2.34 -11.93 0.08
C GLY A 71 2.85 -10.54 -0.30
N LYS A 72 3.85 -10.40 -1.18
CA LYS A 72 4.42 -9.11 -1.60
C LYS A 72 3.37 -8.09 -2.06
N SER A 73 2.54 -8.47 -3.02
CA SER A 73 1.47 -7.59 -3.54
C SER A 73 0.41 -7.27 -2.48
N THR A 74 0.16 -8.20 -1.55
CA THR A 74 -0.72 -7.96 -0.41
C THR A 74 -0.11 -6.90 0.51
N LEU A 75 1.19 -7.03 0.84
CA LEU A 75 1.89 -6.05 1.68
C LEU A 75 1.89 -4.64 1.06
N ILE A 76 2.20 -4.53 -0.24
CA ILE A 76 2.14 -3.23 -0.95
C ILE A 76 0.72 -2.63 -0.91
N ARG A 77 -0.33 -3.45 -1.07
CA ARG A 77 -1.72 -2.97 -0.98
C ARG A 77 -2.16 -2.61 0.44
N LEU A 78 -1.54 -3.19 1.45
CA LEU A 78 -1.74 -2.80 2.85
C LEU A 78 -1.10 -1.43 3.14
N LEU A 79 0.11 -1.16 2.59
CA LEU A 79 0.83 0.10 2.78
C LEU A 79 0.03 1.33 2.38
N ASN A 80 -0.76 1.26 1.32
CA ASN A 80 -1.65 2.35 0.91
C ASN A 80 -3.12 2.09 1.29
N ARG A 81 -3.34 1.07 2.15
CA ARG A 81 -4.63 0.68 2.69
C ARG A 81 -5.71 0.44 1.61
N LEU A 82 -5.29 -0.01 0.41
CA LEU A 82 -6.22 -0.56 -0.60
C LEU A 82 -6.86 -1.85 -0.11
N ILE A 83 -6.19 -2.54 0.82
CA ILE A 83 -6.69 -3.68 1.57
C ILE A 83 -6.58 -3.33 3.04
N GLU A 84 -7.64 -3.54 3.82
CA GLU A 84 -7.61 -3.33 5.27
C GLU A 84 -6.78 -4.43 5.94
N PRO A 85 -5.86 -4.11 6.85
CA PRO A 85 -5.18 -5.10 7.68
C PRO A 85 -6.19 -5.80 8.60
N THR A 86 -5.91 -7.05 8.97
CA THR A 86 -6.66 -7.77 10.00
C THR A 86 -6.24 -7.30 11.38
N SER A 87 -4.95 -7.01 11.57
CA SER A 87 -4.38 -6.42 12.77
C SER A 87 -3.06 -5.71 12.46
N GLY A 88 -2.53 -4.98 13.44
CA GLY A 88 -1.31 -4.19 13.32
C GLY A 88 -1.55 -2.76 12.85
N GLU A 89 -0.49 -1.99 12.77
CA GLU A 89 -0.55 -0.57 12.46
C GLU A 89 0.44 -0.19 11.36
N ILE A 90 0.04 0.80 10.56
CA ILE A 90 0.84 1.34 9.46
C ILE A 90 0.90 2.85 9.62
N PHE A 91 2.11 3.39 9.61
CA PHE A 91 2.38 4.82 9.74
C PHE A 91 3.04 5.33 8.46
N ILE A 92 2.60 6.50 8.00
CA ILE A 92 3.20 7.27 6.91
C ILE A 92 3.52 8.65 7.45
N ASP A 93 4.78 9.06 7.39
CA ASP A 93 5.26 10.31 8.00
C ASP A 93 4.81 10.47 9.46
N GLY A 94 4.83 9.39 10.24
CA GLY A 94 4.39 9.37 11.63
C GLY A 94 2.88 9.33 11.86
N GLU A 95 2.06 9.45 10.81
CA GLU A 95 0.59 9.39 10.91
C GLU A 95 0.08 7.96 10.74
N ASN A 96 -0.68 7.47 11.72
CA ASN A 96 -1.27 6.13 11.69
C ASN A 96 -2.42 6.05 10.69
N ILE A 97 -2.15 5.52 9.51
CA ILE A 97 -3.15 5.44 8.43
C ILE A 97 -4.22 4.37 8.69
N THR A 98 -3.99 3.39 9.57
CA THR A 98 -4.98 2.34 9.86
C THR A 98 -6.17 2.87 10.67
N LYS A 99 -5.98 3.97 11.39
CA LYS A 99 -7.02 4.61 12.23
C LYS A 99 -7.75 5.76 11.53
N LEU A 100 -7.30 6.16 10.35
CA LEU A 100 -7.90 7.28 9.62
C LEU A 100 -9.29 6.93 9.08
N ASN A 101 -10.18 7.92 9.11
CA ASN A 101 -11.44 7.87 8.38
C ASN A 101 -11.19 7.98 6.86
N LYS A 102 -12.23 7.69 6.06
CA LYS A 102 -12.12 7.68 4.58
C LYS A 102 -11.63 9.01 4.00
N LYS A 103 -12.09 10.14 4.53
CA LYS A 103 -11.73 11.48 4.04
C LYS A 103 -10.24 11.77 4.25
N ASN A 104 -9.74 11.53 5.46
CA ASN A 104 -8.34 11.77 5.80
C ASN A 104 -7.40 10.80 5.07
N LEU A 105 -7.79 9.52 4.96
CA LEU A 105 -7.04 8.55 4.18
C LEU A 105 -6.95 8.95 2.69
N GLN A 106 -8.02 9.49 2.12
CA GLN A 106 -8.03 9.98 0.75
C GLN A 106 -7.07 11.16 0.56
N SER A 107 -6.97 12.06 1.55
CA SER A 107 -6.00 13.18 1.54
C SER A 107 -4.56 12.66 1.55
N ILE A 108 -4.23 11.73 2.46
CA ILE A 108 -2.90 11.11 2.53
C ILE A 108 -2.54 10.42 1.20
N ARG A 109 -3.45 9.64 0.62
CA ARG A 109 -3.22 8.99 -0.69
C ARG A 109 -2.93 9.99 -1.80
N ARG A 110 -3.69 11.08 -1.86
CA ARG A 110 -3.55 12.12 -2.88
C ARG A 110 -2.25 12.92 -2.75
N GLU A 111 -1.82 13.18 -1.53
CA GLU A 111 -0.71 14.09 -1.24
C GLU A 111 0.63 13.38 -1.08
N LYS A 112 0.62 12.17 -0.48
CA LYS A 112 1.84 11.50 0.00
C LYS A 112 2.14 10.17 -0.69
N MET A 113 1.22 9.63 -1.49
CA MET A 113 1.38 8.31 -2.10
C MET A 113 1.16 8.34 -3.60
N SER A 114 1.91 7.51 -4.31
CA SER A 114 1.61 7.11 -5.69
C SER A 114 1.85 5.61 -5.84
N MET A 115 1.21 5.00 -6.82
CA MET A 115 1.37 3.57 -7.09
C MET A 115 1.45 3.34 -8.59
N VAL A 116 2.48 2.61 -9.01
CA VAL A 116 2.61 2.11 -10.37
C VAL A 116 2.08 0.67 -10.39
N PHE A 117 1.11 0.40 -11.26
CA PHE A 117 0.49 -0.91 -11.40
C PHE A 117 1.13 -1.69 -12.54
N GLN A 118 1.21 -3.02 -12.39
CA GLN A 118 1.75 -3.91 -13.43
C GLN A 118 0.97 -3.83 -14.76
N ASN A 119 -0.34 -3.58 -14.70
CA ASN A 119 -1.23 -3.48 -15.86
C ASN A 119 -1.54 -2.03 -16.24
N PHE A 120 -0.57 -1.12 -16.08
CA PHE A 120 -0.62 0.31 -16.44
C PHE A 120 -1.75 1.11 -15.78
N ALA A 121 -2.87 0.50 -15.40
CA ALA A 121 -4.04 1.13 -14.76
C ALA A 121 -4.57 2.36 -15.54
N LEU A 122 -4.54 2.32 -16.86
CA LEU A 122 -5.06 3.39 -17.71
C LEU A 122 -6.59 3.34 -17.77
N PHE A 123 -7.21 4.51 -17.85
CA PHE A 123 -8.63 4.64 -18.11
C PHE A 123 -8.87 4.50 -19.62
N PRO A 124 -9.53 3.42 -20.09
CA PRO A 124 -9.68 3.16 -21.52
C PRO A 124 -10.56 4.19 -22.25
N GLN A 125 -11.41 4.90 -21.51
CA GLN A 125 -12.29 5.96 -22.01
C GLN A 125 -11.60 7.33 -22.10
N ARG A 126 -10.33 7.44 -21.69
CA ARG A 126 -9.54 8.67 -21.72
C ARG A 126 -8.43 8.59 -22.75
N THR A 127 -8.07 9.72 -23.32
CA THR A 127 -6.86 9.83 -24.17
C THR A 127 -5.58 9.61 -23.33
N ILE A 128 -4.45 9.42 -23.99
CA ILE A 128 -3.15 9.29 -23.30
C ILE A 128 -2.88 10.53 -22.45
N LEU A 129 -3.08 11.72 -23.01
CA LEU A 129 -2.86 12.99 -22.32
C LEU A 129 -3.77 13.11 -21.06
N GLU A 130 -5.05 12.79 -21.19
CA GLU A 130 -5.99 12.81 -20.06
C GLU A 130 -5.65 11.77 -18.99
N ASN A 131 -5.06 10.65 -19.34
CA ASN A 131 -4.55 9.68 -18.38
C ASN A 131 -3.35 10.25 -17.60
N VAL A 132 -2.43 10.92 -18.26
CA VAL A 132 -1.27 11.58 -17.61
C VAL A 132 -1.73 12.75 -16.74
N GLU A 133 -2.69 13.56 -17.21
CA GLU A 133 -3.28 14.65 -16.44
C GLU A 133 -3.99 14.20 -15.15
N TYR A 134 -4.46 12.94 -15.08
CA TYR A 134 -5.37 12.47 -14.03
C TYR A 134 -4.85 12.69 -12.61
N GLY A 135 -3.57 12.44 -12.37
CA GLY A 135 -2.95 12.66 -11.06
C GLY A 135 -3.04 14.12 -10.59
N LEU A 136 -2.90 15.07 -11.51
CA LEU A 136 -3.03 16.51 -11.25
C LEU A 136 -4.51 16.93 -11.16
N GLU A 137 -5.40 16.29 -11.93
CA GLU A 137 -6.85 16.49 -11.84
C GLU A 137 -7.38 16.15 -10.44
N VAL A 138 -6.98 15.01 -9.89
CA VAL A 138 -7.34 14.59 -8.51
C VAL A 138 -6.85 15.56 -7.46
N LYS A 139 -5.73 16.28 -7.73
CA LYS A 139 -5.20 17.34 -6.87
C LYS A 139 -5.86 18.69 -7.09
N ASN A 140 -6.88 18.79 -7.95
CA ASN A 140 -7.59 20.01 -8.34
C ASN A 140 -6.67 21.09 -8.97
N VAL A 141 -5.61 20.68 -9.67
CA VAL A 141 -4.76 21.58 -10.44
C VAL A 141 -5.57 22.13 -11.64
N PRO A 142 -5.49 23.44 -11.96
CA PRO A 142 -6.19 24.02 -13.10
C PRO A 142 -5.88 23.31 -14.42
N LYS A 143 -6.87 23.19 -15.31
CA LYS A 143 -6.77 22.39 -16.54
C LYS A 143 -5.59 22.80 -17.44
N GLU A 144 -5.35 24.08 -17.60
CA GLU A 144 -4.23 24.58 -18.42
C GLU A 144 -2.88 24.15 -17.87
N THR A 145 -2.68 24.32 -16.56
CA THR A 145 -1.42 23.94 -15.89
C THR A 145 -1.19 22.42 -15.98
N ARG A 146 -2.22 21.59 -15.67
CA ARG A 146 -2.06 20.14 -15.71
C ARG A 146 -1.77 19.62 -17.12
N ARG A 147 -2.36 20.27 -18.16
CA ARG A 147 -2.10 19.91 -19.53
C ARG A 147 -0.66 20.17 -19.94
N LEU A 148 -0.12 21.36 -19.61
CA LEU A 148 1.28 21.70 -19.86
C LEU A 148 2.24 20.71 -19.17
N GLU A 149 1.98 20.36 -17.90
CA GLU A 149 2.81 19.40 -17.17
C GLU A 149 2.70 17.98 -17.75
N ALA A 150 1.51 17.57 -18.20
CA ALA A 150 1.31 16.27 -18.84
C ALA A 150 2.02 16.20 -20.21
N GLU A 151 1.97 17.25 -21.02
CA GLU A 151 2.69 17.34 -22.30
C GLU A 151 4.20 17.26 -22.10
N LYS A 152 4.75 17.97 -21.11
CA LYS A 152 6.18 17.88 -20.74
C LYS A 152 6.55 16.46 -20.30
N ALA A 153 5.72 15.80 -19.50
CA ALA A 153 5.99 14.45 -19.03
C ALA A 153 5.98 13.40 -20.17
N LEU A 154 5.23 13.64 -21.23
CA LEU A 154 5.18 12.77 -22.41
C LEU A 154 6.34 12.99 -23.40
N GLN A 155 7.10 14.08 -23.25
CA GLN A 155 8.27 14.39 -24.10
C GLN A 155 9.57 13.80 -23.55
N ASN A 156 9.61 13.35 -22.30
CA ASN A 156 10.75 12.71 -21.63
C ASN A 156 10.71 11.18 -21.76
#